data_68e371f9cc8cb9c76368f9746508d372
#
_entry.id   68e371f9cc8cb9c76368f9746508d372
#
_cell.length_a   1.000
_cell.length_b   1.000
_cell.length_c   1.000
_cell.angle_alpha   90.00
_cell.angle_beta   90.00
_cell.angle_gamma   90.00
#
_symmetry.space_group_name_H-M   'P 1'
#
loop_
_entity.id
_entity.type
_entity.pdbx_description
1 polymer ?
#
loop_
_entity_poly.entity_id
_entity_poly.type
_entity_poly.pdbx_seq_one_letter_code
_entity_poly.pdbx_strand_id
1 'polypeptide(L)'
;MRFLFYIIVFFLQSICLFGQEKSFHFFRYNDETKSYTKDFEHKNLQSTLDSLQKIGYYTLTIDSIKNENIYLNKGKLYQTIWVKNNETFQTKNDYFPTNNLDSILTKISTENTNQGYPFAQIKIIPKGFENNEQKIELVLDKGNLRTIDGVKLVGYEKLDKGYIKHGLNIKRGEIYNEEKLSNISSLMNQTNFISEVQKPQTLFRKDSTILYLYPEKVRSNYFDGVLGFGTDDNGDFRLNGNVKLSLNNVFNGMEEIRLNWIGTANKNTSLDIGVKIPYLFKSAIGSETTFKLFKQDSVFVNINFSERLFYQLNLSSNIGVSGIVQSSNFLLDDDSFLKTSYDDYSKIGVGLSYNYFVKHPFRLMEGKSYLNVLVNSIRKKEKNFSWTEDIENKTVNQYEIGLKTYRLFELHPKHFIKGTVEFAGLLTKDDDFSENELYRIGGFGSIRGFNEESITANMYGIASMDYRFVPNEAFYIGLFADYAFIDNKRANINTSLLSFGTGISFLTKMGIFNLSYAVGKTEETSFDFKESKIHFGILSQF
;
A
#
# COMPACT_ATOMS: atom_id res chain seq x y z
N MET A 1 55.82 -3.75 -1.29
CA MET A 1 55.93 -3.27 -2.68
C MET A 1 55.41 -4.22 -3.75
N ARG A 2 55.62 -5.57 -3.65
CA ARG A 2 55.06 -6.50 -4.66
C ARG A 2 53.54 -6.66 -4.62
N PHE A 3 52.90 -6.52 -3.47
CA PHE A 3 51.42 -6.62 -3.33
C PHE A 3 50.66 -5.43 -3.95
N LEU A 4 51.24 -4.24 -3.87
CA LEU A 4 50.68 -3.02 -4.46
C LEU A 4 50.75 -3.04 -6.00
N PHE A 5 51.77 -3.69 -6.56
CA PHE A 5 51.95 -3.84 -8.00
C PHE A 5 50.88 -4.77 -8.62
N TYR A 6 50.48 -5.84 -7.90
CA TYR A 6 49.41 -6.74 -8.37
C TYR A 6 48.02 -6.11 -8.31
N ILE A 7 47.75 -5.22 -7.33
CA ILE A 7 46.50 -4.50 -7.24
C ILE A 7 46.39 -3.46 -8.37
N ILE A 8 47.47 -2.79 -8.72
CA ILE A 8 47.50 -1.83 -9.85
C ILE A 8 47.37 -2.53 -11.19
N VAL A 9 47.99 -3.70 -11.38
CA VAL A 9 47.85 -4.49 -12.61
C VAL A 9 46.44 -5.08 -12.73
N PHE A 10 45.80 -5.49 -11.62
CA PHE A 10 44.41 -5.96 -11.63
C PHE A 10 43.42 -4.82 -11.91
N PHE A 11 43.69 -3.61 -11.42
CA PHE A 11 42.87 -2.43 -11.74
C PHE A 11 43.08 -1.94 -13.18
N LEU A 12 44.26 -2.08 -13.74
CA LEU A 12 44.52 -1.75 -15.16
C LEU A 12 43.94 -2.79 -16.13
N GLN A 13 43.82 -4.06 -15.72
CA GLN A 13 43.12 -5.08 -16.53
C GLN A 13 41.60 -4.96 -16.48
N SER A 14 41.00 -4.41 -15.40
CA SER A 14 39.55 -4.15 -15.33
C SER A 14 39.12 -2.90 -16.12
N ILE A 15 40.06 -2.03 -16.50
CA ILE A 15 39.77 -0.85 -17.34
C ILE A 15 39.74 -1.20 -18.83
N CYS A 16 40.32 -2.34 -19.24
CA CYS A 16 40.29 -2.80 -20.64
C CYS A 16 39.08 -3.65 -21.05
N LEU A 17 38.10 -3.85 -20.15
CA LEU A 17 36.85 -4.58 -20.44
C LEU A 17 35.63 -3.69 -20.68
N PHE A 18 35.81 -2.39 -20.86
CA PHE A 18 34.80 -1.58 -21.51
C PHE A 18 34.82 -1.90 -23.00
N GLY A 19 33.93 -2.80 -23.41
CA GLY A 19 33.68 -3.03 -24.84
C GLY A 19 33.45 -1.68 -25.50
N GLN A 20 34.15 -1.37 -26.56
CA GLN A 20 33.90 -0.19 -27.36
C GLN A 20 32.43 -0.20 -27.76
N GLU A 21 31.63 0.71 -27.19
CA GLU A 21 30.26 0.89 -27.63
C GLU A 21 30.31 1.28 -29.11
N LYS A 22 29.79 0.40 -29.96
CA LYS A 22 29.74 0.66 -31.42
C LYS A 22 28.88 1.89 -31.64
N SER A 23 29.43 2.90 -32.29
CA SER A 23 28.70 4.05 -32.78
C SER A 23 28.44 3.92 -34.27
N PHE A 24 27.22 4.25 -34.68
CA PHE A 24 26.86 4.30 -36.10
C PHE A 24 27.11 5.71 -36.65
N HIS A 25 27.70 5.78 -37.84
CA HIS A 25 27.93 7.02 -38.57
C HIS A 25 26.82 7.18 -39.62
N PHE A 26 26.05 8.27 -39.51
CA PHE A 26 24.95 8.54 -40.41
C PHE A 26 25.38 9.51 -41.51
N PHE A 27 25.12 9.12 -42.76
CA PHE A 27 25.38 9.90 -43.95
C PHE A 27 24.08 10.27 -44.62
N ARG A 28 23.84 11.56 -44.81
CA ARG A 28 22.64 12.09 -45.44
C ARG A 28 22.90 12.30 -46.95
N TYR A 29 21.97 11.85 -47.79
CA TYR A 29 21.96 12.18 -49.21
C TYR A 29 21.63 13.66 -49.42
N ASN A 30 22.40 14.33 -50.26
CA ASN A 30 22.16 15.70 -50.68
C ASN A 30 21.73 15.69 -52.14
N ASP A 31 20.50 16.14 -52.41
CA ASP A 31 19.91 16.16 -53.75
C ASP A 31 20.61 17.13 -54.71
N GLU A 32 21.18 18.22 -54.21
CA GLU A 32 21.90 19.22 -55.02
C GLU A 32 23.25 18.72 -55.50
N THR A 33 24.02 18.09 -54.60
CA THR A 33 25.36 17.58 -54.90
C THR A 33 25.34 16.13 -55.42
N LYS A 34 24.19 15.45 -55.34
CA LYS A 34 24.01 14.01 -55.66
C LYS A 34 25.03 13.12 -54.94
N SER A 35 25.37 13.47 -53.72
CA SER A 35 26.37 12.78 -52.89
C SER A 35 25.95 12.66 -51.45
N TYR A 36 26.58 11.72 -50.70
CA TYR A 36 26.34 11.56 -49.27
C TYR A 36 27.31 12.39 -48.47
N THR A 37 26.82 13.16 -47.53
CA THR A 37 27.60 13.93 -46.55
C THR A 37 27.39 13.39 -45.15
N LYS A 38 28.45 13.35 -44.32
CA LYS A 38 28.35 12.92 -42.93
C LYS A 38 27.45 13.89 -42.17
N ASP A 39 26.46 13.37 -41.48
CA ASP A 39 25.43 14.16 -40.76
C ASP A 39 25.70 14.13 -39.26
N PHE A 40 25.62 12.95 -38.62
CA PHE A 40 25.82 12.79 -37.19
C PHE A 40 26.26 11.36 -36.83
N GLU A 41 26.58 11.15 -35.54
CA GLU A 41 26.89 9.85 -34.95
C GLU A 41 25.94 9.52 -33.83
N HIS A 42 25.50 8.29 -33.72
CA HIS A 42 24.66 7.82 -32.65
C HIS A 42 24.88 6.33 -32.35
N LYS A 43 24.68 5.94 -31.09
CA LYS A 43 24.96 4.56 -30.62
C LYS A 43 23.90 3.54 -31.01
N ASN A 44 22.69 3.98 -31.34
CA ASN A 44 21.58 3.07 -31.64
C ASN A 44 20.85 3.49 -32.91
N LEU A 45 20.88 2.60 -33.91
CA LEU A 45 20.23 2.84 -35.19
C LEU A 45 18.73 3.06 -35.07
N GLN A 46 18.02 2.17 -34.36
CA GLN A 46 16.55 2.24 -34.24
C GLN A 46 16.09 3.52 -33.57
N SER A 47 16.70 3.88 -32.43
CA SER A 47 16.33 5.10 -31.70
C SER A 47 16.58 6.38 -32.51
N THR A 48 17.57 6.34 -33.41
CA THR A 48 17.87 7.45 -34.32
C THR A 48 16.82 7.58 -35.41
N LEU A 49 16.43 6.48 -36.02
CA LEU A 49 15.37 6.47 -37.05
C LEU A 49 14.04 6.94 -36.44
N ASP A 50 13.69 6.44 -35.26
CA ASP A 50 12.48 6.84 -34.53
C ASP A 50 12.49 8.35 -34.21
N SER A 51 13.65 8.88 -33.80
CA SER A 51 13.80 10.32 -33.52
C SER A 51 13.64 11.17 -34.77
N LEU A 52 14.21 10.74 -35.91
CA LEU A 52 14.05 11.46 -37.18
C LEU A 52 12.60 11.44 -37.66
N GLN A 53 11.92 10.30 -37.54
CA GLN A 53 10.49 10.20 -37.87
C GLN A 53 9.62 11.09 -36.95
N LYS A 54 9.90 11.13 -35.66
CA LYS A 54 9.20 12.03 -34.70
C LYS A 54 9.36 13.51 -35.05
N ILE A 55 10.50 13.90 -35.61
CA ILE A 55 10.74 15.28 -36.06
C ILE A 55 9.93 15.61 -37.32
N GLY A 56 9.50 14.60 -38.11
CA GLY A 56 8.69 14.80 -39.33
C GLY A 56 9.32 14.28 -40.63
N TYR A 57 10.40 13.50 -40.56
CA TYR A 57 10.98 12.84 -41.75
C TYR A 57 10.29 11.51 -42.02
N TYR A 58 9.02 11.52 -42.37
CA TYR A 58 8.20 10.31 -42.55
C TYR A 58 8.51 9.51 -43.80
N THR A 59 9.21 10.10 -44.80
CA THR A 59 9.63 9.46 -46.04
C THR A 59 11.10 9.02 -46.00
N LEU A 60 11.69 8.97 -44.80
CA LEU A 60 13.05 8.54 -44.58
C LEU A 60 13.24 7.10 -45.07
N THR A 61 14.27 6.88 -45.90
CA THR A 61 14.69 5.56 -46.37
C THR A 61 16.16 5.31 -46.05
N ILE A 62 16.48 4.06 -45.77
CA ILE A 62 17.87 3.61 -45.67
C ILE A 62 18.26 3.10 -47.06
N ASP A 63 19.20 3.80 -47.67
CA ASP A 63 19.65 3.45 -49.01
C ASP A 63 20.70 2.32 -48.98
N SER A 64 21.60 2.34 -47.99
CA SER A 64 22.55 1.24 -47.77
C SER A 64 23.16 1.28 -46.36
N ILE A 65 23.62 0.12 -45.89
CA ILE A 65 24.39 -0.05 -44.66
C ILE A 65 25.70 -0.71 -45.02
N LYS A 66 26.83 -0.04 -44.71
CA LYS A 66 28.18 -0.57 -44.93
C LYS A 66 28.98 -0.50 -43.63
N ASN A 67 29.14 -1.63 -42.95
CA ASN A 67 29.71 -1.72 -41.60
C ASN A 67 28.94 -0.85 -40.61
N GLU A 68 29.56 0.18 -40.04
CA GLU A 68 28.96 1.14 -39.09
C GLU A 68 28.46 2.42 -39.79
N ASN A 69 28.59 2.51 -41.11
CA ASN A 69 28.15 3.64 -41.92
C ASN A 69 26.74 3.40 -42.45
N ILE A 70 25.79 4.26 -42.08
CA ILE A 70 24.40 4.23 -42.51
C ILE A 70 24.16 5.35 -43.51
N TYR A 71 23.82 4.99 -44.73
CA TYR A 71 23.48 5.93 -45.80
C TYR A 71 21.96 6.05 -45.87
N LEU A 72 21.44 7.24 -45.66
CA LEU A 72 20.00 7.48 -45.62
C LEU A 72 19.57 8.70 -46.41
N ASN A 73 18.43 8.58 -47.02
CA ASN A 73 17.71 9.69 -47.60
C ASN A 73 16.63 10.13 -46.61
N LYS A 74 16.77 11.32 -46.00
CA LYS A 74 15.79 11.84 -45.04
C LYS A 74 14.45 12.17 -45.69
N GLY A 75 14.45 12.40 -47.00
CA GLY A 75 13.27 12.90 -47.69
C GLY A 75 12.91 14.32 -47.22
N LYS A 76 11.65 14.66 -47.40
CA LYS A 76 11.12 15.98 -47.05
C LYS A 76 10.72 16.04 -45.58
N LEU A 77 10.97 17.18 -44.94
CA LEU A 77 10.46 17.48 -43.58
C LEU A 77 9.01 17.96 -43.67
N TYR A 78 8.11 17.25 -43.04
CA TYR A 78 6.70 17.62 -42.94
C TYR A 78 6.41 18.13 -41.53
N GLN A 79 6.08 19.40 -41.40
CA GLN A 79 5.69 20.01 -40.12
C GLN A 79 4.25 19.69 -39.76
N THR A 80 3.39 19.58 -40.75
CA THR A 80 1.97 19.24 -40.59
C THR A 80 1.59 18.13 -41.57
N ILE A 81 0.84 17.14 -41.07
CA ILE A 81 0.24 16.08 -41.86
C ILE A 81 -1.27 16.16 -41.70
N TRP A 82 -1.99 16.00 -42.80
CA TRP A 82 -3.44 15.92 -42.80
C TRP A 82 -3.88 14.46 -42.79
N VAL A 83 -4.47 14.03 -41.68
CA VAL A 83 -4.98 12.67 -41.49
C VAL A 83 -6.44 12.62 -41.90
N LYS A 84 -6.80 11.69 -42.78
CA LYS A 84 -8.18 11.47 -43.19
C LYS A 84 -9.01 11.03 -41.99
N ASN A 85 -10.13 11.70 -41.81
CA ASN A 85 -11.10 11.33 -40.82
C ASN A 85 -11.73 9.97 -41.20
N ASN A 86 -11.85 9.10 -40.23
CA ASN A 86 -12.53 7.82 -40.35
C ASN A 86 -13.34 7.55 -39.06
N GLU A 87 -13.97 6.40 -38.96
CA GLU A 87 -14.75 6.00 -37.78
C GLU A 87 -13.99 6.10 -36.46
N THR A 88 -12.65 6.07 -36.50
CA THR A 88 -11.77 6.15 -35.32
C THR A 88 -11.67 7.58 -34.75
N PHE A 89 -11.79 8.62 -35.60
CA PHE A 89 -11.45 10.00 -35.21
C PHE A 89 -12.64 10.95 -35.07
N GLN A 90 -13.82 10.64 -35.56
CA GLN A 90 -15.09 11.37 -35.40
C GLN A 90 -14.97 12.91 -35.44
N THR A 91 -14.14 13.47 -36.32
CA THR A 91 -14.06 14.94 -36.51
C THR A 91 -15.07 15.41 -37.53
N LYS A 92 -15.43 16.73 -37.50
CA LYS A 92 -16.40 17.30 -38.44
C LYS A 92 -15.88 17.43 -39.89
N ASN A 93 -14.57 17.42 -40.07
CA ASN A 93 -13.92 17.62 -41.37
C ASN A 93 -13.39 16.28 -41.93
N ASP A 94 -13.32 16.15 -43.25
CA ASP A 94 -12.78 14.97 -43.93
C ASP A 94 -11.32 14.69 -43.59
N TYR A 95 -10.56 15.74 -43.27
CA TYR A 95 -9.18 15.69 -42.83
C TYR A 95 -8.95 16.60 -41.64
N PHE A 96 -8.04 16.20 -40.73
CA PHE A 96 -7.58 17.05 -39.64
C PHE A 96 -6.04 17.12 -39.61
N PRO A 97 -5.47 18.29 -39.29
CA PRO A 97 -4.02 18.46 -39.25
C PRO A 97 -3.42 17.89 -37.96
N THR A 98 -2.24 17.31 -38.08
CA THR A 98 -1.43 16.90 -36.92
C THR A 98 0.04 17.20 -37.18
N ASN A 99 0.74 17.63 -36.14
CA ASN A 99 2.20 17.77 -36.12
C ASN A 99 2.87 16.62 -35.35
N ASN A 100 2.08 15.67 -34.82
CA ASN A 100 2.56 14.54 -34.05
C ASN A 100 1.80 13.26 -34.44
N LEU A 101 2.16 12.72 -35.58
CA LEU A 101 1.57 11.47 -36.10
C LEU A 101 1.89 10.28 -35.18
N ASP A 102 3.10 10.25 -34.60
CA ASP A 102 3.52 9.18 -33.68
C ASP A 102 2.58 9.05 -32.46
N SER A 103 2.16 10.18 -31.89
CA SER A 103 1.18 10.19 -30.79
C SER A 103 -0.15 9.56 -31.18
N ILE A 104 -0.63 9.84 -32.40
CA ILE A 104 -1.87 9.27 -32.92
C ILE A 104 -1.73 7.76 -33.12
N LEU A 105 -0.64 7.34 -33.76
CA LEU A 105 -0.37 5.92 -34.01
C LEU A 105 -0.22 5.15 -32.71
N THR A 106 0.52 5.71 -31.74
CA THR A 106 0.69 5.12 -30.40
C THR A 106 -0.66 4.99 -29.69
N LYS A 107 -1.50 6.02 -29.74
CA LYS A 107 -2.84 5.98 -29.14
C LYS A 107 -3.70 4.87 -29.74
N ILE A 108 -3.78 4.80 -31.07
CA ILE A 108 -4.56 3.76 -31.77
C ILE A 108 -4.03 2.37 -31.43
N SER A 109 -2.71 2.19 -31.46
CA SER A 109 -2.06 0.91 -31.11
C SER A 109 -2.38 0.48 -29.69
N THR A 110 -2.20 1.39 -28.72
CA THR A 110 -2.48 1.12 -27.29
C THR A 110 -3.95 0.80 -27.06
N GLU A 111 -4.88 1.56 -27.63
CA GLU A 111 -6.31 1.31 -27.51
C GLU A 111 -6.70 -0.05 -28.08
N ASN A 112 -6.18 -0.43 -29.25
CA ASN A 112 -6.47 -1.73 -29.84
C ASN A 112 -5.85 -2.88 -29.06
N THR A 113 -4.61 -2.73 -28.59
CA THR A 113 -3.96 -3.74 -27.74
C THR A 113 -4.75 -3.94 -26.44
N ASN A 114 -5.25 -2.87 -25.83
CA ASN A 114 -6.08 -2.95 -24.63
C ASN A 114 -7.49 -3.52 -24.88
N GLN A 115 -7.95 -3.51 -26.11
CA GLN A 115 -9.20 -4.12 -26.57
C GLN A 115 -9.06 -5.58 -27.03
N GLY A 116 -7.87 -6.17 -26.89
CA GLY A 116 -7.62 -7.56 -27.25
C GLY A 116 -7.03 -7.78 -28.64
N TYR A 117 -6.51 -6.75 -29.28
CA TYR A 117 -5.88 -6.83 -30.60
C TYR A 117 -4.38 -6.48 -30.56
N PRO A 118 -3.53 -7.31 -29.90
CA PRO A 118 -2.09 -7.01 -29.75
C PRO A 118 -1.31 -7.05 -31.07
N PHE A 119 -1.87 -7.60 -32.13
CA PHE A 119 -1.28 -7.70 -33.47
C PHE A 119 -1.92 -6.74 -34.46
N ALA A 120 -2.70 -5.76 -33.97
CA ALA A 120 -3.27 -4.75 -34.84
C ALA A 120 -2.17 -4.01 -35.63
N GLN A 121 -2.37 -3.84 -36.93
CA GLN A 121 -1.46 -3.14 -37.82
C GLN A 121 -2.13 -1.88 -38.36
N ILE A 122 -1.36 -0.79 -38.35
CA ILE A 122 -1.81 0.48 -38.92
C ILE A 122 -1.03 0.71 -40.21
N LYS A 123 -1.71 0.73 -41.35
CA LYS A 123 -1.12 1.06 -42.65
C LYS A 123 -1.33 2.54 -42.93
N ILE A 124 -0.27 3.23 -43.28
CA ILE A 124 -0.28 4.62 -43.70
C ILE A 124 -0.35 4.65 -45.21
N ILE A 125 -1.45 5.19 -45.76
CA ILE A 125 -1.66 5.29 -47.22
C ILE A 125 -1.55 6.77 -47.60
N PRO A 126 -0.52 7.17 -48.38
CA PRO A 126 -0.43 8.53 -48.92
C PRO A 126 -1.60 8.82 -49.87
N LYS A 127 -2.26 9.98 -49.71
CA LYS A 127 -3.37 10.43 -50.57
C LYS A 127 -3.03 11.63 -51.44
N GLY A 128 -1.78 12.08 -51.41
CA GLY A 128 -1.30 13.22 -52.19
C GLY A 128 -0.87 14.38 -51.32
N PHE A 129 -0.65 15.51 -51.96
CA PHE A 129 -0.18 16.75 -51.33
C PHE A 129 -1.20 17.87 -51.64
N GLU A 130 -1.41 18.71 -50.65
CA GLU A 130 -2.14 19.96 -50.77
C GLU A 130 -1.38 21.06 -50.05
N ASN A 131 -1.15 22.21 -50.70
CA ASN A 131 -0.37 23.31 -50.11
C ASN A 131 1.00 22.89 -49.53
N ASN A 132 1.70 21.94 -50.23
CA ASN A 132 2.96 21.41 -49.78
C ASN A 132 2.91 20.55 -48.49
N GLU A 133 1.72 20.22 -47.98
CA GLU A 133 1.47 19.34 -46.83
C GLU A 133 0.97 17.98 -47.32
N GLN A 134 1.38 16.91 -46.62
CA GLN A 134 1.01 15.54 -47.00
C GLN A 134 -0.35 15.16 -46.43
N LYS A 135 -1.23 14.63 -47.26
CA LYS A 135 -2.48 13.98 -46.85
C LYS A 135 -2.24 12.47 -46.76
N ILE A 136 -2.67 11.88 -45.66
CA ILE A 136 -2.60 10.43 -45.41
C ILE A 136 -3.96 9.87 -44.97
N GLU A 137 -4.13 8.59 -45.22
CA GLU A 137 -5.21 7.78 -44.67
C GLU A 137 -4.60 6.70 -43.79
N LEU A 138 -5.14 6.53 -42.55
CA LEU A 138 -4.76 5.46 -41.66
C LEU A 138 -5.77 4.31 -41.80
N VAL A 139 -5.29 3.15 -42.23
CA VAL A 139 -6.09 1.93 -42.38
C VAL A 139 -5.69 0.97 -41.27
N LEU A 140 -6.62 0.68 -40.37
CA LEU A 140 -6.44 -0.23 -39.26
C LEU A 140 -6.85 -1.65 -39.65
N ASP A 141 -5.90 -2.58 -39.60
CA ASP A 141 -6.18 -4.02 -39.61
C ASP A 141 -6.06 -4.54 -38.17
N LYS A 142 -7.17 -4.85 -37.53
CA LYS A 142 -7.20 -5.29 -36.13
C LYS A 142 -6.60 -6.68 -35.94
N GLY A 143 -6.62 -7.53 -36.97
CA GLY A 143 -6.27 -8.94 -36.84
C GLY A 143 -7.27 -9.70 -35.94
N ASN A 144 -6.79 -10.76 -35.29
CA ASN A 144 -7.63 -11.63 -34.45
C ASN A 144 -7.71 -11.14 -33.02
N LEU A 145 -8.93 -11.17 -32.44
CA LEU A 145 -9.16 -10.94 -31.02
C LEU A 145 -8.41 -12.00 -30.20
N ARG A 146 -7.72 -11.57 -29.15
CA ARG A 146 -7.01 -12.44 -28.21
C ARG A 146 -7.65 -12.40 -26.84
N THR A 147 -7.72 -13.58 -26.21
CA THR A 147 -8.15 -13.78 -24.83
C THR A 147 -7.03 -14.46 -24.06
N ILE A 148 -7.03 -14.34 -22.72
CA ILE A 148 -6.09 -15.06 -21.85
C ILE A 148 -6.63 -16.49 -21.66
N ASP A 149 -6.04 -17.49 -22.33
CA ASP A 149 -6.49 -18.88 -22.29
C ASP A 149 -5.92 -19.65 -21.10
N GLY A 150 -4.79 -19.20 -20.56
CA GLY A 150 -4.17 -19.83 -19.41
C GLY A 150 -3.17 -18.95 -18.69
N VAL A 151 -2.93 -19.27 -17.43
CA VAL A 151 -1.89 -18.67 -16.59
C VAL A 151 -0.93 -19.78 -16.17
N LYS A 152 0.37 -19.56 -16.34
CA LYS A 152 1.43 -20.46 -15.91
C LYS A 152 2.32 -19.75 -14.89
N LEU A 153 2.49 -20.38 -13.73
CA LEU A 153 3.39 -19.92 -12.69
C LEU A 153 4.77 -20.56 -12.88
N VAL A 154 5.82 -19.77 -12.71
CA VAL A 154 7.21 -20.21 -12.75
C VAL A 154 7.89 -19.73 -11.48
N GLY A 155 8.44 -20.65 -10.68
CA GLY A 155 9.03 -20.40 -9.37
C GLY A 155 8.10 -20.81 -8.25
N TYR A 156 7.21 -19.96 -7.78
CA TYR A 156 6.28 -20.29 -6.72
C TYR A 156 4.94 -20.83 -7.28
N GLU A 157 4.92 -22.12 -7.61
CA GLU A 157 3.76 -22.79 -8.24
C GLU A 157 2.54 -22.96 -7.29
N LYS A 158 2.78 -22.91 -5.96
CA LYS A 158 1.73 -23.03 -4.93
C LYS A 158 0.98 -21.74 -4.66
N LEU A 159 1.22 -20.68 -5.44
CA LEU A 159 0.50 -19.42 -5.31
C LEU A 159 -1.02 -19.64 -5.41
N ASP A 160 -1.77 -19.04 -4.48
CA ASP A 160 -3.22 -19.27 -4.37
C ASP A 160 -3.96 -18.82 -5.64
N LYS A 161 -4.87 -19.67 -6.12
CA LYS A 161 -5.67 -19.39 -7.32
C LYS A 161 -6.71 -18.29 -7.10
N GLY A 162 -7.19 -18.12 -5.87
CA GLY A 162 -8.08 -17.02 -5.48
C GLY A 162 -7.37 -15.68 -5.58
N TYR A 163 -6.09 -15.60 -5.14
CA TYR A 163 -5.26 -14.43 -5.32
C TYR A 163 -5.05 -14.08 -6.79
N ILE A 164 -4.74 -15.07 -7.65
CA ILE A 164 -4.58 -14.81 -9.09
C ILE A 164 -5.89 -14.28 -9.69
N LYS A 165 -7.02 -14.91 -9.36
CA LYS A 165 -8.32 -14.58 -9.94
C LYS A 165 -8.91 -13.25 -9.40
N HIS A 166 -8.80 -13.00 -8.11
CA HIS A 166 -9.49 -11.90 -7.43
C HIS A 166 -8.53 -10.80 -6.96
N GLY A 167 -7.28 -11.14 -6.57
CA GLY A 167 -6.24 -10.19 -6.20
C GLY A 167 -5.61 -9.55 -7.44
N LEU A 168 -5.03 -10.34 -8.33
CA LEU A 168 -4.44 -9.86 -9.58
C LEU A 168 -5.49 -9.60 -10.68
N ASN A 169 -6.75 -9.99 -10.43
CA ASN A 169 -7.88 -9.85 -11.34
C ASN A 169 -7.64 -10.51 -12.72
N ILE A 170 -6.99 -11.69 -12.75
CA ILE A 170 -6.72 -12.43 -13.98
C ILE A 170 -7.72 -13.57 -14.11
N LYS A 171 -8.51 -13.56 -15.17
CA LYS A 171 -9.53 -14.57 -15.43
C LYS A 171 -9.26 -15.27 -16.76
N ARG A 172 -9.39 -16.59 -16.78
CA ARG A 172 -9.33 -17.36 -18.02
C ARG A 172 -10.49 -16.99 -18.93
N GLY A 173 -10.21 -16.78 -20.22
CA GLY A 173 -11.19 -16.36 -21.23
C GLY A 173 -11.46 -14.86 -21.27
N GLU A 174 -10.84 -14.06 -20.42
CA GLU A 174 -10.95 -12.60 -20.52
C GLU A 174 -10.18 -12.04 -21.71
N ILE A 175 -10.64 -10.91 -22.23
CA ILE A 175 -9.99 -10.21 -23.34
C ILE A 175 -8.59 -9.76 -22.91
N TYR A 176 -7.61 -9.97 -23.78
CA TYR A 176 -6.24 -9.50 -23.58
C TYR A 176 -6.21 -7.98 -23.44
N ASN A 177 -5.51 -7.50 -22.41
CA ASN A 177 -5.34 -6.08 -22.16
C ASN A 177 -3.93 -5.83 -21.63
N GLU A 178 -3.09 -5.17 -22.44
CA GLU A 178 -1.67 -4.93 -22.13
C GLU A 178 -1.48 -4.06 -20.89
N GLU A 179 -2.27 -2.99 -20.76
CA GLU A 179 -2.19 -2.09 -19.60
C GLU A 179 -2.51 -2.82 -18.30
N LYS A 180 -3.54 -3.67 -18.31
CA LYS A 180 -3.87 -4.51 -17.17
C LYS A 180 -2.73 -5.45 -16.80
N LEU A 181 -2.10 -6.09 -17.80
CA LEU A 181 -1.01 -7.03 -17.58
C LEU A 181 0.27 -6.33 -17.11
N SER A 182 0.57 -5.14 -17.61
CA SER A 182 1.72 -4.33 -17.15
C SER A 182 1.59 -3.91 -15.68
N ASN A 183 0.38 -3.77 -15.17
CA ASN A 183 0.11 -3.43 -13.77
C ASN A 183 0.25 -4.61 -12.80
N ILE A 184 0.33 -5.87 -13.28
CA ILE A 184 0.44 -7.06 -12.43
C ILE A 184 1.67 -7.00 -11.53
N SER A 185 2.82 -6.55 -12.03
CA SER A 185 4.04 -6.38 -11.25
C SER A 185 3.82 -5.46 -10.05
N SER A 186 3.12 -4.35 -10.25
CA SER A 186 2.77 -3.41 -9.17
C SER A 186 1.84 -4.06 -8.14
N LEU A 187 0.87 -4.84 -8.59
CA LEU A 187 -0.07 -5.55 -7.72
C LEU A 187 0.63 -6.64 -6.89
N MET A 188 1.51 -7.44 -7.50
CA MET A 188 2.24 -8.48 -6.78
C MET A 188 3.12 -7.89 -5.67
N ASN A 189 3.73 -6.74 -5.91
CA ASN A 189 4.58 -6.05 -4.94
C ASN A 189 3.80 -5.37 -3.80
N GLN A 190 2.46 -5.34 -3.85
CA GLN A 190 1.65 -4.84 -2.72
C GLN A 190 1.59 -5.82 -1.55
N THR A 191 1.89 -7.10 -1.74
CA THR A 191 2.01 -8.08 -0.65
C THR A 191 3.42 -8.07 -0.06
N ASN A 192 3.56 -8.46 1.23
CA ASN A 192 4.87 -8.52 1.88
C ASN A 192 5.56 -9.88 1.74
N PHE A 193 4.84 -10.89 1.28
CA PHE A 193 5.28 -12.30 1.26
C PHE A 193 5.34 -12.91 -0.15
N ILE A 194 5.11 -12.08 -1.17
CA ILE A 194 5.34 -12.42 -2.57
C ILE A 194 6.18 -11.31 -3.19
N SER A 195 7.18 -11.69 -3.96
CA SER A 195 7.93 -10.81 -4.86
C SER A 195 7.84 -11.33 -6.28
N GLU A 196 8.19 -10.48 -7.22
CA GLU A 196 8.30 -10.82 -8.63
C GLU A 196 9.78 -10.91 -9.01
N VAL A 197 10.19 -12.06 -9.56
CA VAL A 197 11.56 -12.26 -10.05
C VAL A 197 11.75 -11.65 -11.43
N GLN A 198 10.72 -11.73 -12.26
CA GLN A 198 10.71 -11.25 -13.64
C GLN A 198 9.33 -10.73 -14.00
N LYS A 199 9.25 -9.66 -14.80
CA LYS A 199 7.98 -9.11 -15.29
C LYS A 199 7.14 -10.17 -15.99
N PRO A 200 5.81 -10.10 -15.90
CA PRO A 200 4.90 -11.01 -16.60
C PRO A 200 5.19 -11.03 -18.09
N GLN A 201 5.10 -12.21 -18.68
CA GLN A 201 5.32 -12.41 -20.11
C GLN A 201 4.12 -13.09 -20.74
N THR A 202 3.77 -12.69 -21.94
CA THR A 202 2.68 -13.28 -22.70
C THR A 202 3.22 -14.09 -23.86
N LEU A 203 2.87 -15.37 -23.91
CA LEU A 203 3.16 -16.25 -25.03
C LEU A 203 1.93 -16.35 -25.94
N PHE A 204 2.03 -15.79 -27.12
CA PHE A 204 1.03 -15.93 -28.18
C PHE A 204 1.34 -17.14 -29.04
N ARG A 205 0.43 -18.08 -29.06
CA ARG A 205 0.41 -19.22 -30.00
C ARG A 205 -0.64 -18.97 -31.08
N LYS A 206 -0.70 -19.84 -32.10
CA LYS A 206 -1.69 -19.70 -33.16
C LYS A 206 -3.13 -19.57 -32.60
N ASP A 207 -3.51 -20.43 -31.66
CA ASP A 207 -4.89 -20.57 -31.16
C ASP A 207 -5.01 -20.34 -29.65
N SER A 208 -3.96 -19.85 -28.97
CA SER A 208 -4.00 -19.62 -27.53
C SER A 208 -3.02 -18.54 -27.08
N THR A 209 -3.37 -17.88 -25.98
CA THR A 209 -2.53 -16.89 -25.32
C THR A 209 -2.31 -17.30 -23.86
N ILE A 210 -1.06 -17.51 -23.47
CA ILE A 210 -0.68 -17.96 -22.14
C ILE A 210 0.12 -16.89 -21.44
N LEU A 211 -0.36 -16.48 -20.27
CA LEU A 211 0.33 -15.53 -19.41
C LEU A 211 1.28 -16.29 -18.48
N TYR A 212 2.55 -15.94 -18.48
CA TYR A 212 3.57 -16.44 -17.55
C TYR A 212 3.77 -15.41 -16.45
N LEU A 213 3.62 -15.85 -15.20
CA LEU A 213 3.93 -15.09 -13.99
C LEU A 213 5.12 -15.73 -13.29
N TYR A 214 5.99 -14.92 -12.73
CA TYR A 214 7.24 -15.33 -12.08
C TYR A 214 7.25 -14.96 -10.59
N PRO A 215 6.29 -15.45 -9.79
CA PRO A 215 6.25 -15.17 -8.35
C PRO A 215 7.35 -15.92 -7.60
N GLU A 216 7.86 -15.26 -6.56
CA GLU A 216 8.72 -15.86 -5.55
C GLU A 216 8.10 -15.67 -4.17
N LYS A 217 8.16 -16.71 -3.32
CA LYS A 217 7.72 -16.61 -1.92
C LYS A 217 8.81 -15.95 -1.09
N VAL A 218 8.51 -14.77 -0.55
CA VAL A 218 9.41 -14.05 0.34
C VAL A 218 9.25 -14.55 1.78
N ARG A 219 10.36 -14.70 2.48
CA ARG A 219 10.36 -15.01 3.92
C ARG A 219 9.91 -13.76 4.68
N SER A 220 8.71 -13.81 5.22
CA SER A 220 8.07 -12.69 5.94
C SER A 220 7.53 -13.10 7.31
N ASN A 221 7.76 -14.36 7.71
CA ASN A 221 7.44 -14.80 9.06
C ASN A 221 8.37 -14.14 10.06
N TYR A 222 7.78 -13.70 11.16
CA TYR A 222 8.49 -12.95 12.17
C TYR A 222 8.15 -13.48 13.56
N PHE A 223 9.14 -13.61 14.39
CA PHE A 223 9.02 -13.87 15.82
C PHE A 223 9.98 -12.97 16.58
N ASP A 224 9.44 -12.26 17.57
CA ASP A 224 10.21 -11.45 18.49
C ASP A 224 9.64 -11.59 19.90
N GLY A 225 10.47 -11.51 20.90
CA GLY A 225 10.00 -11.56 22.26
C GLY A 225 11.10 -11.38 23.28
N VAL A 226 10.75 -10.66 24.32
CA VAL A 226 11.53 -10.54 25.54
C VAL A 226 10.63 -10.95 26.70
N LEU A 227 11.07 -11.93 27.47
CA LEU A 227 10.37 -12.41 28.66
C LEU A 227 11.24 -12.15 29.89
N GLY A 228 10.69 -11.40 30.84
CA GLY A 228 11.24 -11.17 32.15
C GLY A 228 10.47 -12.02 33.19
N PHE A 229 11.19 -12.59 34.12
CA PHE A 229 10.67 -13.36 35.23
C PHE A 229 10.98 -12.64 36.54
N GLY A 230 10.03 -12.58 37.44
CA GLY A 230 10.19 -11.99 38.74
C GLY A 230 9.16 -12.52 39.73
N THR A 231 9.26 -12.07 40.95
CA THR A 231 8.22 -12.24 41.97
C THR A 231 7.66 -10.87 42.36
N ASP A 232 6.39 -10.81 42.65
CA ASP A 232 5.80 -9.58 43.21
C ASP A 232 6.04 -9.47 44.74
N ASP A 233 5.55 -8.41 45.35
CA ASP A 233 5.70 -8.16 46.80
C ASP A 233 5.07 -9.24 47.67
N ASN A 234 4.16 -10.04 47.12
CA ASN A 234 3.51 -11.17 47.77
C ASN A 234 4.27 -12.50 47.58
N GLY A 235 5.34 -12.50 46.74
CA GLY A 235 6.08 -13.70 46.40
C GLY A 235 5.50 -14.49 45.21
N ASP A 236 4.43 -14.00 44.59
CA ASP A 236 3.83 -14.66 43.42
C ASP A 236 4.66 -14.50 42.18
N PHE A 237 4.75 -15.58 41.38
CA PHE A 237 5.46 -15.58 40.10
C PHE A 237 4.85 -14.57 39.13
N ARG A 238 5.71 -13.77 38.51
CA ARG A 238 5.33 -12.76 37.52
C ARG A 238 6.08 -12.94 36.22
N LEU A 239 5.31 -12.89 35.15
CA LEU A 239 5.81 -12.87 33.77
C LEU A 239 5.53 -11.47 33.21
N ASN A 240 6.58 -10.77 32.81
CA ASN A 240 6.51 -9.49 32.11
C ASN A 240 7.27 -9.56 30.78
N GLY A 241 7.00 -8.61 29.88
CA GLY A 241 7.66 -8.57 28.58
C GLY A 241 6.69 -8.48 27.41
N ASN A 242 7.16 -8.84 26.25
CA ASN A 242 6.35 -8.89 25.05
C ASN A 242 6.73 -10.09 24.18
N VAL A 243 5.75 -10.64 23.50
CA VAL A 243 5.91 -11.69 22.47
C VAL A 243 5.10 -11.29 21.26
N LYS A 244 5.76 -11.24 20.09
CA LYS A 244 5.12 -11.01 18.81
C LYS A 244 5.43 -12.14 17.86
N LEU A 245 4.39 -12.69 17.25
CA LEU A 245 4.49 -13.69 16.19
C LEU A 245 3.65 -13.23 15.00
N SER A 246 4.23 -13.32 13.83
CA SER A 246 3.51 -13.15 12.57
C SER A 246 3.92 -14.23 11.59
N LEU A 247 2.93 -14.96 11.12
CA LEU A 247 3.08 -16.02 10.14
C LEU A 247 2.29 -15.63 8.90
N ASN A 248 2.96 -15.54 7.77
CA ASN A 248 2.38 -15.06 6.53
C ASN A 248 2.49 -16.14 5.46
N ASN A 249 1.36 -16.48 4.87
CA ASN A 249 1.28 -17.40 3.75
C ASN A 249 1.97 -18.75 4.01
N VAL A 250 1.90 -19.27 5.24
CA VAL A 250 2.53 -20.54 5.64
C VAL A 250 1.87 -21.71 4.93
N PHE A 251 0.54 -21.67 4.83
CA PHE A 251 -0.28 -22.69 4.19
C PHE A 251 -0.54 -22.42 2.69
N ASN A 252 0.08 -21.38 2.11
CA ASN A 252 -0.03 -20.95 0.72
C ASN A 252 -1.45 -20.50 0.31
N GLY A 253 -2.27 -20.07 1.26
CA GLY A 253 -3.61 -19.50 1.07
C GLY A 253 -3.65 -17.97 1.20
N MET A 254 -2.49 -17.30 1.17
CA MET A 254 -2.36 -15.86 1.38
C MET A 254 -2.80 -15.41 2.79
N GLU A 255 -2.83 -16.33 3.73
CA GLU A 255 -3.26 -16.10 5.12
C GLU A 255 -2.20 -15.34 5.92
N GLU A 256 -2.70 -14.58 6.90
CA GLU A 256 -1.92 -13.84 7.89
C GLU A 256 -2.36 -14.29 9.29
N ILE A 257 -1.43 -14.77 10.10
CA ILE A 257 -1.66 -15.13 11.50
C ILE A 257 -0.78 -14.25 12.35
N ARG A 258 -1.37 -13.55 13.31
CA ARG A 258 -0.65 -12.69 14.25
C ARG A 258 -0.98 -13.04 15.68
N LEU A 259 0.00 -12.93 16.54
CA LEU A 259 -0.12 -12.98 17.98
C LEU A 259 0.73 -11.85 18.55
N ASN A 260 0.14 -11.06 19.43
CA ASN A 260 0.85 -10.05 20.20
C ASN A 260 0.44 -10.18 21.67
N TRP A 261 1.41 -10.47 22.52
CA TRP A 261 1.23 -10.54 23.96
C TRP A 261 2.13 -9.52 24.64
N ILE A 262 1.57 -8.77 25.59
CA ILE A 262 2.30 -7.77 26.38
C ILE A 262 1.92 -7.97 27.85
N GLY A 263 2.93 -8.15 28.70
CA GLY A 263 2.80 -8.13 30.14
C GLY A 263 3.64 -6.99 30.71
N THR A 264 3.02 -6.09 31.46
CA THR A 264 3.71 -4.93 32.06
C THR A 264 4.07 -5.19 33.53
N ALA A 265 5.06 -4.44 34.04
CA ALA A 265 5.41 -4.46 35.45
C ALA A 265 4.21 -4.07 36.37
N ASN A 266 3.30 -3.25 35.88
CA ASN A 266 2.06 -2.83 36.59
C ASN A 266 0.95 -3.87 36.52
N LYS A 267 1.30 -5.14 36.23
CA LYS A 267 0.38 -6.30 36.18
C LYS A 267 -0.72 -6.21 35.10
N ASN A 268 -0.61 -5.28 34.14
CA ASN A 268 -1.50 -5.27 32.99
C ASN A 268 -1.05 -6.32 31.97
N THR A 269 -2.00 -7.05 31.43
CA THR A 269 -1.75 -8.06 30.40
C THR A 269 -2.65 -7.82 29.21
N SER A 270 -2.06 -7.78 28.02
CA SER A 270 -2.78 -7.70 26.75
C SER A 270 -2.39 -8.88 25.86
N LEU A 271 -3.37 -9.49 25.22
CA LEU A 271 -3.19 -10.54 24.22
C LEU A 271 -4.09 -10.23 23.02
N ASP A 272 -3.50 -10.12 21.85
CA ASP A 272 -4.20 -9.95 20.56
C ASP A 272 -3.80 -11.09 19.63
N ILE A 273 -4.77 -11.89 19.20
CA ILE A 273 -4.61 -12.96 18.22
C ILE A 273 -5.48 -12.65 17.03
N GLY A 274 -4.90 -12.66 15.84
CA GLY A 274 -5.62 -12.43 14.59
C GLY A 274 -5.31 -13.50 13.55
N VAL A 275 -6.32 -13.94 12.84
CA VAL A 275 -6.21 -14.85 11.69
C VAL A 275 -7.00 -14.26 10.53
N LYS A 276 -6.33 -13.97 9.41
CA LYS A 276 -6.97 -13.44 8.21
C LYS A 276 -6.73 -14.38 7.04
N ILE A 277 -7.78 -14.79 6.37
CA ILE A 277 -7.76 -15.65 5.19
C ILE A 277 -8.49 -14.92 4.07
N PRO A 278 -7.77 -14.32 3.09
CA PRO A 278 -8.39 -13.39 2.14
C PRO A 278 -9.20 -14.05 1.03
N TYR A 279 -8.97 -15.35 0.75
CA TYR A 279 -9.57 -16.04 -0.40
C TYR A 279 -10.16 -17.39 0.00
N LEU A 280 -11.19 -17.39 0.86
CA LEU A 280 -11.90 -18.61 1.26
C LEU A 280 -12.43 -19.35 0.03
N PHE A 281 -12.15 -20.64 -0.06
CA PHE A 281 -12.56 -21.50 -1.17
C PHE A 281 -12.17 -20.96 -2.56
N LYS A 282 -11.06 -20.19 -2.64
CA LYS A 282 -10.57 -19.54 -3.87
C LYS A 282 -11.57 -18.52 -4.45
N SER A 283 -12.43 -17.98 -3.58
CA SER A 283 -13.41 -16.94 -3.92
C SER A 283 -12.85 -15.54 -3.57
N ALA A 284 -13.65 -14.50 -3.85
CA ALA A 284 -13.37 -13.14 -3.39
C ALA A 284 -13.78 -12.89 -1.93
N ILE A 285 -14.30 -13.91 -1.26
CA ILE A 285 -14.71 -13.82 0.14
C ILE A 285 -13.52 -14.18 1.03
N GLY A 286 -13.27 -13.37 2.05
CA GLY A 286 -12.29 -13.64 3.08
C GLY A 286 -12.92 -13.63 4.47
N SER A 287 -12.14 -14.12 5.43
CA SER A 287 -12.48 -14.16 6.86
C SER A 287 -11.35 -13.52 7.65
N GLU A 288 -11.70 -12.79 8.67
CA GLU A 288 -10.77 -12.23 9.65
C GLU A 288 -11.33 -12.45 11.05
N THR A 289 -10.70 -13.36 11.78
CA THR A 289 -11.00 -13.67 13.18
C THR A 289 -10.05 -12.91 14.08
N THR A 290 -10.56 -12.23 15.08
CA THR A 290 -9.75 -11.52 16.08
C THR A 290 -10.21 -11.90 17.48
N PHE A 291 -9.25 -12.23 18.34
CA PHE A 291 -9.44 -12.44 19.77
C PHE A 291 -8.55 -11.47 20.53
N LYS A 292 -9.13 -10.69 21.43
CA LYS A 292 -8.39 -9.78 22.31
C LYS A 292 -8.75 -10.03 23.75
N LEU A 293 -7.73 -10.05 24.61
CA LEU A 293 -7.87 -10.07 26.05
C LEU A 293 -7.08 -8.90 26.62
N PHE A 294 -7.70 -8.13 27.46
CA PHE A 294 -7.05 -7.10 28.26
C PHE A 294 -7.39 -7.30 29.72
N LYS A 295 -6.39 -7.46 30.57
CA LYS A 295 -6.52 -7.56 32.03
C LYS A 295 -5.78 -6.40 32.67
N GLN A 296 -6.48 -5.61 33.47
CA GLN A 296 -5.88 -4.54 34.25
C GLN A 296 -5.68 -5.02 35.70
N ASP A 297 -4.45 -5.45 35.98
CA ASP A 297 -4.07 -6.01 37.30
C ASP A 297 -5.11 -7.02 37.84
N SER A 298 -5.58 -6.79 39.06
CA SER A 298 -6.66 -7.54 39.69
C SER A 298 -8.02 -6.81 39.61
N VAL A 299 -8.11 -5.72 38.80
CA VAL A 299 -9.30 -4.87 38.77
C VAL A 299 -10.38 -5.43 37.84
N PHE A 300 -10.04 -5.69 36.57
CA PHE A 300 -10.99 -6.25 35.61
C PHE A 300 -10.30 -6.99 34.46
N VAL A 301 -11.07 -7.78 33.75
CA VAL A 301 -10.67 -8.44 32.51
C VAL A 301 -11.71 -8.21 31.39
N ASN A 302 -11.25 -7.73 30.26
CA ASN A 302 -12.03 -7.59 29.02
C ASN A 302 -11.64 -8.69 28.04
N ILE A 303 -12.62 -9.37 27.48
CA ILE A 303 -12.46 -10.36 26.42
C ILE A 303 -13.30 -9.89 25.23
N ASN A 304 -12.67 -9.79 24.06
CA ASN A 304 -13.34 -9.43 22.82
C ASN A 304 -13.04 -10.49 21.76
N PHE A 305 -14.07 -11.04 21.17
CA PHE A 305 -14.01 -11.91 20.01
C PHE A 305 -14.77 -11.25 18.86
N SER A 306 -14.15 -11.18 17.69
CA SER A 306 -14.82 -10.71 16.49
C SER A 306 -14.49 -11.61 15.29
N GLU A 307 -15.51 -11.87 14.50
CA GLU A 307 -15.40 -12.56 13.20
C GLU A 307 -15.91 -11.62 12.12
N ARG A 308 -15.08 -11.35 11.13
CA ARG A 308 -15.39 -10.48 10.00
C ARG A 308 -15.33 -11.27 8.71
N LEU A 309 -16.45 -11.42 8.02
CA LEU A 309 -16.51 -11.90 6.65
C LEU A 309 -16.45 -10.70 5.71
N PHE A 310 -15.56 -10.73 4.74
CA PHE A 310 -15.39 -9.61 3.82
C PHE A 310 -15.34 -10.07 2.36
N TYR A 311 -15.77 -9.17 1.48
CA TYR A 311 -15.66 -9.32 0.03
C TYR A 311 -14.53 -8.45 -0.49
N GLN A 312 -13.56 -9.05 -1.17
CA GLN A 312 -12.42 -8.39 -1.78
C GLN A 312 -12.85 -7.70 -3.07
N LEU A 313 -12.95 -6.38 -3.08
CA LEU A 313 -13.30 -5.58 -4.26
C LEU A 313 -12.13 -5.56 -5.25
N ASN A 314 -10.93 -5.36 -4.74
CA ASN A 314 -9.65 -5.46 -5.42
C ASN A 314 -8.54 -5.68 -4.38
N LEU A 315 -7.28 -5.78 -4.80
CA LEU A 315 -6.17 -6.07 -3.88
C LEU A 315 -6.04 -5.05 -2.73
N SER A 316 -6.44 -3.81 -2.98
CA SER A 316 -6.30 -2.71 -2.02
C SER A 316 -7.54 -2.47 -1.17
N SER A 317 -8.72 -3.02 -1.53
CA SER A 317 -9.97 -2.65 -0.85
C SER A 317 -10.93 -3.82 -0.66
N ASN A 318 -11.61 -3.83 0.47
CA ASN A 318 -12.64 -4.80 0.81
C ASN A 318 -13.74 -4.18 1.67
N ILE A 319 -14.94 -4.75 1.58
CA ILE A 319 -16.09 -4.44 2.42
C ILE A 319 -16.47 -5.68 3.22
N GLY A 320 -16.83 -5.52 4.49
CA GLY A 320 -17.10 -6.66 5.37
C GLY A 320 -18.23 -6.44 6.34
N VAL A 321 -18.77 -7.55 6.79
CA VAL A 321 -19.74 -7.67 7.87
C VAL A 321 -19.06 -8.38 9.03
N SER A 322 -19.22 -7.88 10.25
CA SER A 322 -18.64 -8.49 11.45
C SER A 322 -19.68 -8.88 12.47
N GLY A 323 -19.45 -9.99 13.18
CA GLY A 323 -20.07 -10.34 14.43
C GLY A 323 -19.09 -10.06 15.58
N ILE A 324 -19.57 -9.49 16.67
CA ILE A 324 -18.77 -9.08 17.81
C ILE A 324 -19.37 -9.66 19.07
N VAL A 325 -18.54 -10.25 19.91
CA VAL A 325 -18.90 -10.71 21.26
C VAL A 325 -17.83 -10.17 22.22
N GLN A 326 -18.25 -9.42 23.22
CA GLN A 326 -17.36 -8.86 24.24
C GLN A 326 -17.92 -9.13 25.63
N SER A 327 -17.05 -9.39 26.58
CA SER A 327 -17.40 -9.47 28.00
C SER A 327 -16.36 -8.73 28.83
N SER A 328 -16.82 -8.13 29.91
CA SER A 328 -15.97 -7.56 30.93
C SER A 328 -16.41 -8.08 32.29
N ASN A 329 -15.44 -8.52 33.10
CA ASN A 329 -15.68 -8.99 34.44
C ASN A 329 -14.78 -8.24 35.41
N PHE A 330 -15.38 -7.68 36.47
CA PHE A 330 -14.70 -7.09 37.58
C PHE A 330 -14.12 -8.18 38.48
N LEU A 331 -12.92 -8.01 39.00
CA LEU A 331 -12.16 -9.07 39.66
C LEU A 331 -11.93 -8.82 41.14
N LEU A 332 -12.17 -7.62 41.63
CA LEU A 332 -12.03 -7.29 43.05
C LEU A 332 -13.25 -7.76 43.87
N ASP A 333 -13.04 -7.96 45.18
CA ASP A 333 -14.11 -8.35 46.08
C ASP A 333 -15.24 -7.33 46.14
N ASP A 334 -16.44 -7.79 46.49
CA ASP A 334 -17.68 -7.01 46.45
C ASP A 334 -17.67 -5.73 47.29
N ASP A 335 -16.81 -5.64 48.30
CA ASP A 335 -16.72 -4.48 49.23
C ASP A 335 -15.83 -3.33 48.71
N SER A 336 -15.25 -3.46 47.53
CA SER A 336 -14.40 -2.41 46.95
C SER A 336 -15.19 -1.22 46.44
N PHE A 337 -14.85 0.02 46.90
CA PHE A 337 -15.46 1.25 46.40
C PHE A 337 -15.26 1.48 44.90
N LEU A 338 -14.28 0.85 44.30
CA LEU A 338 -14.04 0.88 42.83
C LEU A 338 -15.17 0.26 42.03
N LYS A 339 -16.03 -0.57 42.66
CA LYS A 339 -17.18 -1.20 42.05
C LYS A 339 -18.20 -0.22 41.45
N THR A 340 -18.23 1.01 41.93
CA THR A 340 -19.09 2.08 41.40
C THR A 340 -18.61 2.60 40.01
N SER A 341 -17.40 2.28 39.63
CA SER A 341 -16.78 2.79 38.40
C SER A 341 -16.64 1.73 37.29
N TYR A 342 -16.66 0.45 37.66
CA TYR A 342 -16.48 -0.69 36.76
C TYR A 342 -17.69 -1.60 36.84
N ASP A 343 -18.21 -2.00 35.67
CA ASP A 343 -19.37 -2.88 35.59
C ASP A 343 -19.01 -4.21 34.94
N ASP A 344 -19.68 -5.26 35.40
CA ASP A 344 -19.74 -6.49 34.65
C ASP A 344 -20.71 -6.33 33.48
N TYR A 345 -20.25 -6.59 32.28
CA TYR A 345 -21.13 -6.50 31.13
C TYR A 345 -20.82 -7.60 30.07
N SER A 346 -21.81 -7.87 29.26
CA SER A 346 -21.66 -8.62 28.03
C SER A 346 -22.23 -7.85 26.85
N LYS A 347 -21.55 -7.86 25.75
CA LYS A 347 -21.95 -7.19 24.51
C LYS A 347 -22.02 -8.20 23.37
N ILE A 348 -23.05 -8.09 22.55
CA ILE A 348 -23.16 -8.77 21.27
C ILE A 348 -23.51 -7.75 20.21
N GLY A 349 -22.86 -7.79 19.08
CA GLY A 349 -23.06 -6.80 18.04
C GLY A 349 -22.81 -7.32 16.64
N VAL A 350 -23.28 -6.53 15.69
CA VAL A 350 -23.01 -6.71 14.25
C VAL A 350 -22.47 -5.41 13.68
N GLY A 351 -21.60 -5.50 12.71
CA GLY A 351 -20.95 -4.34 12.14
C GLY A 351 -20.77 -4.40 10.65
N LEU A 352 -20.56 -3.21 10.08
CA LEU A 352 -20.14 -3.03 8.69
C LEU A 352 -18.79 -2.33 8.69
N SER A 353 -17.93 -2.71 7.76
CA SER A 353 -16.61 -2.09 7.63
C SER A 353 -16.16 -2.00 6.18
N TYR A 354 -15.40 -0.96 5.89
CA TYR A 354 -14.67 -0.78 4.64
C TYR A 354 -13.20 -0.58 4.95
N ASN A 355 -12.34 -1.34 4.27
CA ASN A 355 -10.89 -1.22 4.38
C ASN A 355 -10.30 -0.90 3.02
N TYR A 356 -9.39 0.07 2.99
CA TYR A 356 -8.57 0.42 1.84
C TYR A 356 -7.12 0.62 2.29
N PHE A 357 -6.19 -0.04 1.61
CA PHE A 357 -4.77 0.07 1.90
C PHE A 357 -3.95 -0.01 0.61
N VAL A 358 -3.02 0.93 0.44
CA VAL A 358 -2.02 0.93 -0.62
C VAL A 358 -0.64 0.96 0.02
N LYS A 359 0.14 -0.06 -0.24
CA LYS A 359 1.52 -0.17 0.24
C LYS A 359 2.41 0.90 -0.41
N HIS A 360 3.37 1.43 0.36
CA HIS A 360 4.45 2.23 -0.19
C HIS A 360 5.61 1.33 -0.65
N PRO A 361 6.33 1.66 -1.75
CA PRO A 361 7.51 0.88 -2.18
C PRO A 361 8.59 0.77 -1.10
N PHE A 362 8.85 1.85 -0.35
CA PHE A 362 9.82 1.82 0.75
C PHE A 362 9.20 1.17 1.99
N ARG A 363 9.82 0.09 2.46
CA ARG A 363 9.37 -0.64 3.66
C ARG A 363 9.34 0.22 4.92
N LEU A 364 10.18 1.26 4.98
CA LEU A 364 10.23 2.23 6.07
C LEU A 364 8.92 3.03 6.20
N MET A 365 8.20 3.22 5.08
CA MET A 365 6.89 3.86 5.07
C MET A 365 5.81 2.81 5.27
N GLU A 366 4.98 2.96 6.30
CA GLU A 366 3.89 2.04 6.64
C GLU A 366 2.98 1.73 5.45
N GLY A 367 2.62 2.77 4.69
CA GLY A 367 1.82 2.69 3.48
C GLY A 367 1.70 4.05 2.81
N LYS A 368 1.24 4.07 1.56
CA LYS A 368 0.94 5.30 0.82
C LYS A 368 -0.41 5.89 1.23
N SER A 369 -1.39 5.03 1.46
CA SER A 369 -2.75 5.43 1.82
C SER A 369 -3.42 4.33 2.62
N TYR A 370 -4.23 4.73 3.57
CA TYR A 370 -5.05 3.85 4.40
C TYR A 370 -6.39 4.50 4.67
N LEU A 371 -7.45 3.72 4.66
CA LEU A 371 -8.76 4.11 5.13
C LEU A 371 -9.43 2.88 5.75
N ASN A 372 -9.82 2.99 6.99
CA ASN A 372 -10.69 2.04 7.67
C ASN A 372 -11.90 2.80 8.19
N VAL A 373 -13.07 2.32 7.88
CA VAL A 373 -14.35 2.81 8.39
C VAL A 373 -15.07 1.62 8.99
N LEU A 374 -15.59 1.78 10.18
CA LEU A 374 -16.43 0.77 10.82
C LEU A 374 -17.64 1.42 11.48
N VAL A 375 -18.76 0.70 11.46
CA VAL A 375 -19.99 1.05 12.19
C VAL A 375 -20.55 -0.23 12.77
N ASN A 376 -20.70 -0.26 14.10
CA ASN A 376 -21.22 -1.40 14.82
C ASN A 376 -22.51 -1.02 15.55
N SER A 377 -23.48 -1.93 15.55
CA SER A 377 -24.67 -1.88 16.40
C SER A 377 -24.51 -2.98 17.45
N ILE A 378 -24.54 -2.59 18.70
CA ILE A 378 -24.16 -3.41 19.84
C ILE A 378 -25.31 -3.42 20.84
N ARG A 379 -25.63 -4.58 21.37
CA ARG A 379 -26.52 -4.76 22.50
C ARG A 379 -25.69 -5.13 23.72
N LYS A 380 -25.65 -4.22 24.71
CA LYS A 380 -24.95 -4.38 26.00
C LYS A 380 -25.95 -4.85 27.03
N LYS A 381 -25.57 -5.86 27.81
CA LYS A 381 -26.25 -6.28 29.02
C LYS A 381 -25.32 -6.01 30.21
N GLU A 382 -25.75 -5.18 31.14
CA GLU A 382 -25.05 -4.87 32.37
C GLU A 382 -25.59 -5.75 33.48
N LYS A 383 -24.71 -6.23 34.34
CA LYS A 383 -25.07 -6.85 35.63
C LYS A 383 -24.86 -5.79 36.70
N ASN A 384 -25.91 -5.07 37.06
CA ASN A 384 -25.82 -4.10 38.13
C ASN A 384 -25.80 -4.87 39.46
N PHE A 385 -24.74 -4.72 40.20
CA PHE A 385 -24.69 -5.14 41.59
C PHE A 385 -25.42 -4.10 42.45
N SER A 386 -26.64 -4.42 42.91
CA SER A 386 -27.31 -3.65 43.95
C SER A 386 -27.00 -4.26 45.31
N TRP A 387 -26.78 -3.41 46.31
CA TRP A 387 -26.66 -3.82 47.72
C TRP A 387 -28.01 -4.30 48.30
N THR A 388 -29.09 -4.15 47.54
CA THR A 388 -30.42 -4.68 47.81
C THR A 388 -30.71 -5.80 46.82
N GLU A 389 -31.29 -6.88 47.26
CA GLU A 389 -31.44 -8.22 46.65
C GLU A 389 -31.96 -8.30 45.18
N ASP A 390 -32.30 -7.22 44.55
CA ASP A 390 -32.78 -7.20 43.16
C ASP A 390 -31.66 -6.83 42.18
N ILE A 391 -31.07 -7.82 41.52
CA ILE A 391 -30.16 -7.67 40.38
C ILE A 391 -30.98 -7.26 39.15
N GLU A 392 -31.13 -5.97 38.90
CA GLU A 392 -31.70 -5.50 37.63
C GLU A 392 -30.68 -5.57 36.51
N ASN A 393 -30.88 -6.52 35.59
CA ASN A 393 -30.11 -6.59 34.37
C ASN A 393 -30.54 -5.46 33.43
N LYS A 394 -29.75 -4.40 33.31
CA LYS A 394 -29.98 -3.32 32.37
C LYS A 394 -29.52 -3.76 30.96
N THR A 395 -30.37 -3.57 29.94
CA THR A 395 -30.01 -3.79 28.56
C THR A 395 -30.02 -2.48 27.81
N VAL A 396 -28.90 -2.15 27.16
CA VAL A 396 -28.70 -0.88 26.46
C VAL A 396 -28.25 -1.15 25.04
N ASN A 397 -28.76 -0.38 24.07
CA ASN A 397 -28.26 -0.39 22.70
C ASN A 397 -27.17 0.67 22.56
N GLN A 398 -26.04 0.26 22.01
CA GLN A 398 -24.90 1.12 21.76
C GLN A 398 -24.55 1.09 20.27
N TYR A 399 -24.00 2.18 19.78
CA TYR A 399 -23.43 2.27 18.44
C TYR A 399 -21.97 2.67 18.54
N GLU A 400 -21.14 1.97 17.81
CA GLU A 400 -19.72 2.28 17.71
C GLU A 400 -19.43 2.73 16.29
N ILE A 401 -18.74 3.87 16.16
CA ILE A 401 -18.30 4.43 14.89
C ILE A 401 -16.79 4.58 14.94
N GLY A 402 -16.09 4.09 13.94
CA GLY A 402 -14.65 4.22 13.81
C GLY A 402 -14.25 4.70 12.43
N LEU A 403 -13.32 5.62 12.37
CA LEU A 403 -12.65 6.10 11.16
C LEU A 403 -11.17 6.22 11.45
N LYS A 404 -10.35 5.58 10.65
CA LYS A 404 -8.91 5.81 10.64
C LYS A 404 -8.43 5.95 9.21
N THR A 405 -7.79 7.07 8.90
CA THR A 405 -7.27 7.32 7.55
C THR A 405 -5.93 8.01 7.62
N TYR A 406 -5.06 7.68 6.69
CA TYR A 406 -3.87 8.48 6.44
C TYR A 406 -3.51 8.52 4.95
N ARG A 407 -2.81 9.57 4.58
CA ARG A 407 -2.20 9.71 3.27
C ARG A 407 -0.78 10.24 3.39
N LEU A 408 0.13 9.62 2.64
CA LEU A 408 1.50 10.07 2.47
C LEU A 408 1.62 10.83 1.15
N PHE A 409 2.06 12.07 1.22
CA PHE A 409 2.32 12.95 0.08
C PHE A 409 3.82 13.10 -0.09
N GLU A 410 4.32 12.87 -1.29
CA GLU A 410 5.69 13.20 -1.69
C GLU A 410 5.71 14.64 -2.19
N LEU A 411 6.41 15.52 -1.47
CA LEU A 411 6.58 16.93 -1.86
C LEU A 411 7.75 17.10 -2.83
N HIS A 412 8.82 16.34 -2.59
CA HIS A 412 10.05 16.31 -3.35
C HIS A 412 10.72 14.95 -3.09
N PRO A 413 11.59 14.42 -3.97
CA PRO A 413 12.38 13.25 -3.64
C PRO A 413 13.03 13.38 -2.25
N LYS A 414 12.79 12.40 -1.37
CA LYS A 414 13.23 12.37 0.04
C LYS A 414 12.41 13.23 1.03
N HIS A 415 11.41 13.98 0.61
CA HIS A 415 10.59 14.83 1.47
C HIS A 415 9.13 14.44 1.42
N PHE A 416 8.57 14.01 2.54
CA PHE A 416 7.20 13.51 2.62
C PHE A 416 6.42 14.21 3.73
N ILE A 417 5.12 14.35 3.52
CA ILE A 417 4.16 14.72 4.57
C ILE A 417 3.15 13.59 4.70
N LYS A 418 2.97 13.07 5.93
CA LYS A 418 1.89 12.14 6.27
C LYS A 418 0.84 12.88 7.07
N GLY A 419 -0.38 12.95 6.53
CA GLY A 419 -1.55 13.39 7.28
C GLY A 419 -2.32 12.18 7.78
N THR A 420 -2.67 12.15 9.05
CA THR A 420 -3.48 11.09 9.69
C THR A 420 -4.69 11.71 10.38
N VAL A 421 -5.85 11.07 10.23
CA VAL A 421 -7.06 11.38 10.99
C VAL A 421 -7.60 10.09 11.57
N GLU A 422 -7.87 10.09 12.85
CA GLU A 422 -8.49 8.99 13.57
C GLU A 422 -9.69 9.52 14.39
N PHE A 423 -10.79 8.83 14.32
CA PHE A 423 -12.00 9.12 15.10
C PHE A 423 -12.58 7.81 15.61
N ALA A 424 -12.97 7.77 16.87
CA ALA A 424 -13.79 6.70 17.41
C ALA A 424 -14.82 7.28 18.38
N GLY A 425 -16.00 6.71 18.33
CA GLY A 425 -17.10 7.11 19.21
C GLY A 425 -17.96 5.92 19.61
N LEU A 426 -18.20 5.78 20.90
CA LEU A 426 -19.16 4.89 21.49
C LEU A 426 -20.36 5.74 21.93
N LEU A 427 -21.53 5.46 21.37
CA LEU A 427 -22.75 6.22 21.54
C LEU A 427 -23.80 5.35 22.22
N THR A 428 -24.48 5.90 23.20
CA THR A 428 -25.63 5.29 23.88
C THR A 428 -26.68 6.35 24.18
N LYS A 429 -27.92 5.94 24.39
CA LYS A 429 -29.03 6.89 24.59
C LYS A 429 -28.89 7.70 25.88
N ASP A 430 -28.39 7.09 26.94
CA ASP A 430 -28.41 7.68 28.27
C ASP A 430 -27.04 8.26 28.69
N ASP A 431 -26.04 8.29 27.78
CA ASP A 431 -24.65 8.69 28.04
C ASP A 431 -24.02 7.97 29.27
N ASP A 432 -24.53 6.77 29.59
CA ASP A 432 -24.08 5.96 30.72
C ASP A 432 -23.02 4.93 30.23
N PHE A 433 -21.78 5.16 30.64
CA PHE A 433 -20.62 4.37 30.25
C PHE A 433 -19.88 3.83 31.48
N SER A 434 -19.47 2.58 31.41
CA SER A 434 -18.55 1.99 32.38
C SER A 434 -17.11 2.37 32.06
N GLU A 435 -16.25 2.58 33.08
CA GLU A 435 -14.83 2.94 32.86
C GLU A 435 -14.07 1.90 32.05
N ASN A 436 -14.41 0.62 32.23
CA ASN A 436 -13.79 -0.51 31.55
C ASN A 436 -14.25 -0.71 30.08
N GLU A 437 -15.18 0.11 29.58
CA GLU A 437 -15.61 0.10 28.18
C GLU A 437 -15.09 1.29 27.36
N LEU A 438 -14.54 2.33 28.04
CA LEU A 438 -14.05 3.53 27.39
C LEU A 438 -12.80 3.22 26.53
N TYR A 439 -12.65 3.98 25.45
CA TYR A 439 -11.40 3.97 24.68
C TYR A 439 -10.26 4.51 25.55
N ARG A 440 -9.07 3.95 25.36
CA ARG A 440 -7.83 4.39 25.99
C ARG A 440 -6.89 4.91 24.94
N ILE A 441 -6.50 6.16 25.06
CA ILE A 441 -5.61 6.86 24.16
C ILE A 441 -4.47 7.51 24.94
N GLY A 442 -3.47 7.98 24.23
CA GLY A 442 -2.20 8.50 24.74
C GLY A 442 -1.05 7.62 24.25
N GLY A 443 0.14 8.19 24.11
CA GLY A 443 1.33 7.48 23.74
C GLY A 443 1.58 7.42 22.23
N PHE A 444 2.54 6.58 21.85
CA PHE A 444 3.04 6.49 20.48
C PHE A 444 1.98 6.06 19.45
N GLY A 445 1.03 5.23 19.86
CA GLY A 445 0.00 4.66 18.99
C GLY A 445 -1.17 5.60 18.66
N SER A 446 -1.33 6.71 19.40
CA SER A 446 -2.45 7.63 19.27
C SER A 446 -2.03 9.10 19.30
N ILE A 447 -1.93 9.74 20.46
CA ILE A 447 -1.44 11.12 20.62
C ILE A 447 -0.13 11.12 21.40
N ARG A 448 0.94 11.58 20.77
CA ARG A 448 2.30 11.64 21.34
C ARG A 448 2.40 12.77 22.37
N GLY A 449 3.34 12.69 23.31
CA GLY A 449 3.51 13.69 24.39
C GLY A 449 2.66 13.45 25.63
N PHE A 450 1.84 12.39 25.61
CA PHE A 450 1.06 11.90 26.75
C PHE A 450 1.48 10.47 27.12
N ASN A 451 1.20 10.02 28.33
CA ASN A 451 1.51 8.66 28.75
C ASN A 451 0.67 7.65 27.94
N GLU A 452 1.22 6.45 27.77
CA GLU A 452 0.54 5.37 27.04
C GLU A 452 -0.78 5.01 27.72
N GLU A 453 -1.89 4.95 26.93
CA GLU A 453 -3.24 4.56 27.39
C GLU A 453 -3.75 5.31 28.63
N SER A 454 -3.28 6.53 28.90
CA SER A 454 -3.59 7.27 30.13
C SER A 454 -4.87 8.11 30.07
N ILE A 455 -5.45 8.28 28.91
CA ILE A 455 -6.62 9.13 28.67
C ILE A 455 -7.79 8.24 28.26
N THR A 456 -8.90 8.34 29.01
CA THR A 456 -10.12 7.59 28.71
C THR A 456 -11.15 8.49 28.02
N ALA A 457 -11.89 7.95 27.06
CA ALA A 457 -12.91 8.69 26.32
C ALA A 457 -14.00 7.74 25.79
N ASN A 458 -15.25 8.19 25.75
CA ASN A 458 -16.29 7.54 24.98
C ASN A 458 -16.28 8.01 23.51
N MET A 459 -15.70 9.19 23.24
CA MET A 459 -15.51 9.70 21.88
C MET A 459 -14.22 10.51 21.80
N TYR A 460 -13.47 10.33 20.72
CA TYR A 460 -12.27 11.11 20.44
C TYR A 460 -12.05 11.30 18.94
N GLY A 461 -11.37 12.39 18.61
CA GLY A 461 -10.85 12.64 17.27
C GLY A 461 -9.40 13.09 17.36
N ILE A 462 -8.52 12.49 16.57
CA ILE A 462 -7.09 12.83 16.51
C ILE A 462 -6.73 13.20 15.08
N ALA A 463 -6.04 14.33 14.90
CA ALA A 463 -5.44 14.74 13.66
C ALA A 463 -3.92 14.87 13.86
N SER A 464 -3.14 14.22 13.02
CA SER A 464 -1.68 14.23 13.09
C SER A 464 -1.09 14.65 11.75
N MET A 465 -0.03 15.44 11.80
CA MET A 465 0.77 15.79 10.65
C MET A 465 2.24 15.49 10.92
N ASP A 466 2.86 14.68 10.06
CA ASP A 466 4.27 14.29 10.16
C ASP A 466 5.01 14.73 8.89
N TYR A 467 5.98 15.61 9.04
CA TYR A 467 6.97 15.85 8.01
C TYR A 467 8.13 14.87 8.17
N ARG A 468 8.56 14.23 7.08
CA ARG A 468 9.60 13.20 7.07
C ARG A 468 10.66 13.52 6.02
N PHE A 469 11.90 13.65 6.46
CA PHE A 469 13.06 13.67 5.58
C PHE A 469 13.67 12.27 5.51
N VAL A 470 13.70 11.67 4.32
CA VAL A 470 14.09 10.27 4.04
C VAL A 470 15.35 10.27 3.18
N PRO A 471 16.55 10.41 3.76
CA PRO A 471 17.79 10.44 2.98
C PRO A 471 18.04 9.14 2.22
N ASN A 472 17.57 8.00 2.76
CA ASN A 472 17.63 6.68 2.13
C ASN A 472 16.42 5.82 2.57
N GLU A 473 16.23 4.66 1.93
CA GLU A 473 15.08 3.78 2.16
C GLU A 473 15.03 3.13 3.56
N ALA A 474 16.10 3.23 4.34
CA ALA A 474 16.22 2.59 5.64
C ALA A 474 16.14 3.55 6.83
N PHE A 475 16.07 4.86 6.59
CA PHE A 475 16.12 5.86 7.67
C PHE A 475 15.31 7.11 7.32
N TYR A 476 14.57 7.65 8.29
CA TYR A 476 14.07 9.02 8.23
C TYR A 476 14.17 9.73 9.58
N ILE A 477 14.24 11.05 9.52
CA ILE A 477 14.03 11.98 10.62
C ILE A 477 12.79 12.82 10.33
N GLY A 478 12.00 13.13 11.35
CA GLY A 478 10.76 13.85 11.15
C GLY A 478 10.41 14.81 12.28
N LEU A 479 9.53 15.73 11.94
CA LEU A 479 8.83 16.63 12.87
C LEU A 479 7.36 16.28 12.80
N PHE A 480 6.65 16.39 13.93
CA PHE A 480 5.24 16.13 13.96
C PHE A 480 4.47 17.08 14.88
N ALA A 481 3.18 17.19 14.61
CA ALA A 481 2.20 17.83 15.47
C ALA A 481 0.95 16.99 15.50
N ASP A 482 0.39 16.79 16.71
CA ASP A 482 -0.85 16.06 16.95
C ASP A 482 -1.84 16.98 17.68
N TYR A 483 -3.07 16.96 17.21
CA TYR A 483 -4.22 17.58 17.87
C TYR A 483 -5.26 16.52 18.16
N ALA A 484 -5.82 16.52 19.37
CA ALA A 484 -6.92 15.63 19.71
C ALA A 484 -8.05 16.38 20.41
N PHE A 485 -9.27 15.97 20.10
CA PHE A 485 -10.48 16.32 20.84
C PHE A 485 -10.94 15.08 21.62
N ILE A 486 -11.31 15.26 22.87
CA ILE A 486 -11.66 14.20 23.80
C ILE A 486 -13.02 14.54 24.44
N ASP A 487 -13.94 13.58 24.40
CA ASP A 487 -15.19 13.63 25.17
C ASP A 487 -15.30 12.38 26.06
N ASN A 488 -15.34 12.59 27.35
CA ASN A 488 -15.57 11.56 28.34
C ASN A 488 -16.79 11.93 29.17
N LYS A 489 -17.96 11.43 28.76
CA LYS A 489 -19.24 11.69 29.42
C LYS A 489 -19.27 11.21 30.87
N ARG A 490 -18.59 10.08 31.16
CA ARG A 490 -18.53 9.54 32.51
C ARG A 490 -17.82 10.46 33.48
N ALA A 491 -16.67 10.99 33.08
CA ALA A 491 -15.89 11.93 33.90
C ALA A 491 -16.34 13.39 33.75
N ASN A 492 -17.31 13.67 32.87
CA ASN A 492 -17.72 15.00 32.44
C ASN A 492 -16.55 15.87 31.96
N ILE A 493 -15.66 15.25 31.17
CA ILE A 493 -14.49 15.90 30.58
C ILE A 493 -14.74 16.11 29.10
N ASN A 494 -14.63 17.37 28.68
CA ASN A 494 -14.61 17.74 27.25
C ASN A 494 -13.43 18.70 27.09
N THR A 495 -12.40 18.24 26.36
CA THR A 495 -11.14 18.99 26.28
C THR A 495 -10.43 18.70 24.98
N SER A 496 -9.50 19.59 24.62
CA SER A 496 -8.57 19.36 23.53
C SER A 496 -7.14 19.21 24.00
N LEU A 497 -6.37 18.47 23.24
CA LEU A 497 -4.98 18.17 23.50
C LEU A 497 -4.16 18.59 22.28
N LEU A 498 -3.00 19.16 22.52
CA LEU A 498 -2.06 19.54 21.47
C LEU A 498 -0.67 19.05 21.83
N SER A 499 0.01 18.44 20.90
CA SER A 499 1.40 18.04 21.06
C SER A 499 2.22 18.28 19.81
N PHE A 500 3.52 18.41 20.00
CA PHE A 500 4.49 18.43 18.91
C PHE A 500 5.81 17.78 19.34
N GLY A 501 6.59 17.42 18.36
CA GLY A 501 7.84 16.76 18.66
C GLY A 501 8.68 16.44 17.42
N THR A 502 9.73 15.69 17.67
CA THR A 502 10.62 15.17 16.65
C THR A 502 10.81 13.66 16.83
N GLY A 503 11.14 12.99 15.73
CA GLY A 503 11.36 11.54 15.80
C GLY A 503 12.34 11.07 14.74
N ILE A 504 12.89 9.91 15.00
CA ILE A 504 13.72 9.17 14.06
C ILE A 504 13.15 7.78 13.88
N SER A 505 13.26 7.26 12.67
CA SER A 505 12.84 5.89 12.37
C SER A 505 13.86 5.24 11.47
N PHE A 506 14.16 3.99 11.74
CA PHE A 506 15.08 3.23 10.92
C PHE A 506 14.63 1.76 10.78
N LEU A 507 14.86 1.24 9.59
CA LEU A 507 14.53 -0.13 9.24
C LEU A 507 15.58 -1.08 9.84
N THR A 508 15.12 -2.05 10.60
CA THR A 508 15.92 -3.13 11.15
C THR A 508 15.46 -4.48 10.56
N LYS A 509 16.18 -5.55 10.85
CA LYS A 509 15.72 -6.90 10.51
C LYS A 509 14.43 -7.28 11.25
N MET A 510 14.16 -6.65 12.39
CA MET A 510 13.01 -6.93 13.26
C MET A 510 11.79 -6.05 12.93
N GLY A 511 11.95 -5.03 12.11
CA GLY A 511 10.88 -4.10 11.75
C GLY A 511 11.39 -2.66 11.75
N ILE A 512 10.46 -1.71 11.77
CA ILE A 512 10.76 -0.29 11.84
C ILE A 512 10.87 0.11 13.30
N PHE A 513 12.05 0.54 13.68
CA PHE A 513 12.35 1.12 14.98
C PHE A 513 12.01 2.60 14.96
N ASN A 514 11.26 3.04 15.96
CA ASN A 514 10.86 4.43 16.11
C ASN A 514 11.26 4.95 17.48
N LEU A 515 11.84 6.13 17.50
CA LEU A 515 12.12 6.90 18.69
C LEU A 515 11.56 8.29 18.49
N SER A 516 10.72 8.78 19.39
CA SER A 516 10.18 10.13 19.33
C SER A 516 10.26 10.84 20.67
N TYR A 517 10.56 12.11 20.61
CA TYR A 517 10.52 13.05 21.74
C TYR A 517 9.36 14.02 21.50
N ALA A 518 8.45 14.12 22.46
CA ALA A 518 7.23 14.88 22.32
C ALA A 518 6.90 15.66 23.61
N VAL A 519 6.34 16.84 23.43
CA VAL A 519 5.75 17.63 24.51
C VAL A 519 4.28 17.87 24.19
N GLY A 520 3.41 17.64 25.19
CA GLY A 520 1.97 17.81 25.10
C GLY A 520 1.44 18.84 26.07
N LYS A 521 0.27 19.39 25.75
CA LYS A 521 -0.53 20.23 26.66
C LYS A 521 -2.01 19.94 26.53
N THR A 522 -2.77 20.18 27.57
CA THR A 522 -4.23 20.26 27.58
C THR A 522 -4.69 21.71 27.38
N GLU A 523 -6.00 21.98 27.38
CA GLU A 523 -6.51 23.36 27.40
C GLU A 523 -6.15 24.11 28.68
N GLU A 524 -6.05 23.39 29.82
CA GLU A 524 -5.77 23.95 31.13
C GLU A 524 -4.28 24.11 31.43
N THR A 525 -3.42 23.43 30.68
CA THR A 525 -1.97 23.42 30.91
C THR A 525 -1.22 24.19 29.81
N SER A 526 0.01 24.61 30.09
CA SER A 526 0.95 25.11 29.10
C SER A 526 1.96 24.02 28.71
N PHE A 527 2.71 24.23 27.63
CA PHE A 527 3.81 23.34 27.30
C PHE A 527 4.91 23.40 28.37
N ASP A 528 5.20 22.25 28.98
CA ASP A 528 6.32 22.09 29.91
C ASP A 528 7.29 21.02 29.38
N PHE A 529 8.48 21.45 28.98
CA PHE A 529 9.53 20.55 28.49
C PHE A 529 10.05 19.59 29.57
N LYS A 530 9.80 19.84 30.85
CA LYS A 530 10.13 18.91 31.93
C LYS A 530 9.22 17.70 31.94
N GLU A 531 8.01 17.85 31.41
CA GLU A 531 7.03 16.77 31.28
C GLU A 531 7.05 16.07 29.92
N SER A 532 8.06 16.40 29.09
CA SER A 532 8.22 15.76 27.79
C SER A 532 8.30 14.24 27.90
N LYS A 533 7.80 13.55 26.88
CA LYS A 533 7.78 12.09 26.80
C LYS A 533 8.72 11.60 25.71
N ILE A 534 9.42 10.54 26.02
CA ILE A 534 10.18 9.77 25.04
C ILE A 534 9.36 8.52 24.75
N HIS A 535 8.95 8.38 23.52
CA HIS A 535 8.25 7.20 23.04
C HIS A 535 9.20 6.33 22.22
N PHE A 536 9.20 5.07 22.54
CA PHE A 536 9.99 4.04 21.90
C PHE A 536 9.05 2.96 21.35
N GLY A 537 9.21 2.57 20.12
CA GLY A 537 8.39 1.53 19.52
C GLY A 537 9.09 0.79 18.39
N ILE A 538 8.71 -0.46 18.22
CA ILE A 538 9.06 -1.26 17.04
C ILE A 538 7.76 -1.53 16.29
N LEU A 539 7.62 -0.95 15.10
CA LEU A 539 6.53 -1.26 14.18
C LEU A 539 6.97 -2.42 13.30
N SER A 540 6.50 -3.61 13.62
CA SER A 540 6.68 -4.73 12.72
C SER A 540 5.80 -4.51 11.48
N GLN A 541 6.41 -4.32 10.31
CA GLN A 541 5.69 -4.35 9.04
C GLN A 541 5.63 -5.80 8.54
N PHE A 542 4.44 -6.26 8.28
CA PHE A 542 4.13 -7.60 7.82
C PHE A 542 3.65 -7.60 6.37
#